data_aa5d326b09287cf188dfef960e26875b
#
_entry.id   aa5d326b09287cf188dfef960e26875b
#
_cell.length_a   1.000
_cell.length_b   1.000
_cell.length_c   1.000
_cell.angle_alpha   90.00
_cell.angle_beta   90.00
_cell.angle_gamma   90.00
#
_symmetry.space_group_name_H-M   'P 1'
#
loop_
_entity.id
_entity.type
_entity.pdbx_description
1 polymer ?
#
loop_
_entity_poly.entity_id
_entity_poly.type
_entity_poly.pdbx_seq_one_letter_code
_entity_poly.pdbx_strand_id
1 'polypeptide(L)'
;MAERYFIISGLLFVILFIAIFVYHFIKVNSFYNRVKDFCFANNFKFKKNPNKNVKFQITGFTKKYHWIFQNFIVKPNYISGDEIESYFQFSVPGVKINNMFIIGKAEMANSPGIEELDEKVVSMFLKNVLGEKVAEKLNDIIVIEFGRTDAFKFQYLTLSHKKANPLLIIDEELENLMANGFDWVADNDFSLVILPDRLIIKTNATNEISDIKTVIELGTKIIMRI
;
A
#
# COMPACT_ATOMS: atom_id res chain seq x y z
N MET A 1 43.67 -37.67 -6.97
CA MET A 1 43.35 -36.34 -7.61
C MET A 1 41.88 -35.96 -7.43
N ALA A 2 40.93 -36.84 -7.65
CA ALA A 2 39.47 -36.53 -7.53
C ALA A 2 39.04 -36.01 -6.16
N GLU A 3 39.55 -36.54 -5.05
CA GLU A 3 39.20 -36.06 -3.68
C GLU A 3 39.60 -34.60 -3.42
N ARG A 4 40.74 -34.17 -3.96
CA ARG A 4 41.18 -32.75 -3.79
C ARG A 4 40.24 -31.80 -4.53
N TYR A 5 39.76 -32.15 -5.72
CA TYR A 5 38.80 -31.34 -6.48
C TYR A 5 37.46 -31.28 -5.76
N PHE A 6 37.03 -32.37 -5.12
CA PHE A 6 35.77 -32.43 -4.36
C PHE A 6 35.84 -31.51 -3.11
N ILE A 7 36.97 -31.50 -2.38
CA ILE A 7 37.17 -30.63 -1.23
C ILE A 7 37.22 -29.16 -1.66
N ILE A 8 37.92 -28.85 -2.75
CA ILE A 8 38.03 -27.47 -3.25
C ILE A 8 36.67 -26.95 -3.73
N SER A 9 35.89 -27.75 -4.46
CA SER A 9 34.55 -27.37 -4.91
C SER A 9 33.58 -27.17 -3.74
N GLY A 10 33.64 -28.00 -2.71
CA GLY A 10 32.86 -27.87 -1.50
C GLY A 10 33.20 -26.55 -0.74
N LEU A 11 34.47 -26.23 -0.65
CA LEU A 11 34.95 -25.02 0.02
C LEU A 11 34.49 -23.75 -0.74
N LEU A 12 34.58 -23.76 -2.06
CA LEU A 12 34.09 -22.66 -2.91
C LEU A 12 32.58 -22.47 -2.76
N PHE A 13 31.81 -23.55 -2.67
CA PHE A 13 30.35 -23.47 -2.46
C PHE A 13 30.01 -22.83 -1.11
N VAL A 14 30.71 -23.21 -0.03
CA VAL A 14 30.52 -22.62 1.29
C VAL A 14 30.86 -21.13 1.30
N ILE A 15 31.99 -20.75 0.67
CA ILE A 15 32.39 -19.34 0.56
C ILE A 15 31.34 -18.52 -0.20
N LEU A 16 30.83 -19.04 -1.32
CA LEU A 16 29.77 -18.39 -2.11
C LEU A 16 28.50 -18.22 -1.30
N PHE A 17 28.09 -19.24 -0.56
CA PHE A 17 26.90 -19.20 0.29
C PHE A 17 27.03 -18.14 1.40
N ILE A 18 28.19 -18.09 2.06
CA ILE A 18 28.49 -17.05 3.07
C ILE A 18 28.46 -15.67 2.45
N ALA A 19 29.05 -15.48 1.28
CA ALA A 19 29.08 -14.20 0.59
C ALA A 19 27.67 -13.71 0.23
N ILE A 20 26.80 -14.59 -0.29
CA ILE A 20 25.40 -14.28 -0.59
C ILE A 20 24.65 -13.90 0.70
N PHE A 21 24.83 -14.66 1.78
CA PHE A 21 24.19 -14.40 3.06
C PHE A 21 24.60 -13.04 3.63
N VAL A 22 25.91 -12.75 3.64
CA VAL A 22 26.46 -11.46 4.12
C VAL A 22 25.95 -10.30 3.26
N TYR A 23 25.94 -10.45 1.94
CA TYR A 23 25.40 -9.45 1.02
C TYR A 23 23.91 -9.16 1.31
N HIS A 24 23.10 -10.22 1.46
CA HIS A 24 21.69 -10.06 1.78
C HIS A 24 21.48 -9.37 3.14
N PHE A 25 22.24 -9.76 4.15
CA PHE A 25 22.19 -9.15 5.48
C PHE A 25 22.55 -7.66 5.46
N ILE A 26 23.61 -7.28 4.72
CA ILE A 26 24.01 -5.88 4.55
C ILE A 26 22.91 -5.09 3.83
N LYS A 27 22.34 -5.64 2.75
CA LYS A 27 21.28 -4.99 1.96
C LYS A 27 20.03 -4.72 2.81
N VAL A 28 19.59 -5.71 3.60
CA VAL A 28 18.43 -5.57 4.49
C VAL A 28 18.70 -4.54 5.60
N ASN A 29 19.85 -4.59 6.23
CA ASN A 29 20.20 -3.61 7.29
C ASN A 29 20.35 -2.19 6.72
N SER A 30 20.89 -2.04 5.51
CA SER A 30 20.97 -0.75 4.82
C SER A 30 19.59 -0.15 4.55
N PHE A 31 18.61 -0.96 4.14
CA PHE A 31 17.23 -0.51 3.96
C PHE A 31 16.64 0.02 5.28
N TYR A 32 16.73 -0.75 6.36
CA TYR A 32 16.20 -0.30 7.67
C TYR A 32 16.92 0.96 8.19
N ASN A 33 18.21 1.11 7.95
CA ASN A 33 18.93 2.32 8.33
C ASN A 33 18.41 3.53 7.53
N ARG A 34 18.23 3.42 6.22
CA ARG A 34 17.63 4.48 5.39
C ARG A 34 16.24 4.88 5.88
N VAL A 35 15.40 3.90 6.27
CA VAL A 35 14.07 4.18 6.84
C VAL A 35 14.17 4.91 8.18
N LYS A 36 15.12 4.52 9.04
CA LYS A 36 15.41 5.21 10.30
C LYS A 36 15.86 6.64 10.10
N ASP A 37 16.78 6.87 9.17
CA ASP A 37 17.31 8.21 8.85
C ASP A 37 16.19 9.11 8.32
N PHE A 38 15.33 8.58 7.45
CA PHE A 38 14.14 9.28 6.98
C PHE A 38 13.20 9.65 8.14
N CYS A 39 12.95 8.72 9.06
CA CYS A 39 12.11 8.99 10.23
C CYS A 39 12.73 10.06 11.13
N PHE A 40 14.02 9.99 11.37
CA PHE A 40 14.73 10.97 12.19
C PHE A 40 14.67 12.38 11.57
N ALA A 41 14.93 12.48 10.26
CA ALA A 41 14.89 13.76 9.54
C ALA A 41 13.49 14.43 9.53
N ASN A 42 12.42 13.64 9.71
CA ASN A 42 11.04 14.13 9.70
C ASN A 42 10.37 14.10 11.08
N ASN A 43 11.10 13.87 12.16
CA ASN A 43 10.58 13.73 13.52
C ASN A 43 9.50 12.63 13.66
N PHE A 44 9.59 11.56 12.86
CA PHE A 44 8.72 10.39 12.96
C PHE A 44 9.30 9.36 13.90
N LYS A 45 8.44 8.56 14.53
CA LYS A 45 8.87 7.43 15.37
C LYS A 45 8.95 6.16 14.53
N PHE A 46 10.07 5.46 14.62
CA PHE A 46 10.29 4.16 13.96
C PHE A 46 10.32 3.02 14.96
N LYS A 47 9.64 1.91 14.64
CA LYS A 47 9.69 0.66 15.41
C LYS A 47 9.85 -0.53 14.45
N LYS A 48 10.94 -1.29 14.63
CA LYS A 48 11.17 -2.54 13.90
C LYS A 48 10.42 -3.67 14.58
N ASN A 49 9.76 -4.54 13.79
CA ASN A 49 9.03 -5.73 14.25
C ASN A 49 8.09 -5.44 15.43
N PRO A 50 7.12 -4.50 15.33
CA PRO A 50 6.21 -4.18 16.43
C PRO A 50 5.36 -5.39 16.85
N ASN A 51 5.09 -6.29 15.93
CA ASN A 51 4.45 -7.59 16.15
C ASN A 51 4.85 -8.58 15.04
N LYS A 52 4.40 -9.85 15.15
CA LYS A 52 4.77 -10.95 14.22
C LYS A 52 4.33 -10.77 12.77
N ASN A 53 3.37 -9.89 12.51
CA ASN A 53 2.81 -9.67 11.18
C ASN A 53 3.28 -8.33 10.56
N VAL A 54 4.12 -7.57 11.24
CA VAL A 54 4.57 -6.24 10.79
C VAL A 54 6.09 -6.17 10.84
N LYS A 55 6.73 -5.99 9.68
CA LYS A 55 8.19 -5.85 9.55
C LYS A 55 8.68 -4.56 10.23
N PHE A 56 7.97 -3.46 10.05
CA PHE A 56 8.24 -2.19 10.72
C PHE A 56 7.02 -1.28 10.72
N GLN A 57 7.07 -0.30 11.60
CA GLN A 57 6.05 0.72 11.76
C GLN A 57 6.71 2.09 11.87
N ILE A 58 6.10 3.08 11.20
CA ILE A 58 6.41 4.50 11.32
C ILE A 58 5.16 5.19 11.86
N THR A 59 5.31 6.11 12.79
CA THR A 59 4.19 6.90 13.30
C THR A 59 4.55 8.38 13.33
N GLY A 60 3.57 9.22 13.07
CA GLY A 60 3.72 10.67 13.10
C GLY A 60 2.41 11.37 13.36
N PHE A 61 2.46 12.69 13.29
CA PHE A 61 1.31 13.56 13.45
C PHE A 61 1.24 14.55 12.28
N THR A 62 0.03 14.80 11.82
CA THR A 62 -0.27 15.87 10.85
C THR A 62 -1.53 16.58 11.34
N LYS A 63 -1.46 17.91 11.54
CA LYS A 63 -2.49 18.63 12.30
C LYS A 63 -2.71 17.96 13.67
N LYS A 64 -3.96 17.63 14.01
CA LYS A 64 -4.36 16.93 15.24
C LYS A 64 -4.39 15.41 15.12
N TYR A 65 -4.15 14.87 13.92
CA TYR A 65 -4.33 13.45 13.67
C TYR A 65 -3.02 12.69 13.83
N HIS A 66 -3.07 11.61 14.60
CA HIS A 66 -2.02 10.61 14.66
C HIS A 66 -2.19 9.63 13.52
N TRP A 67 -1.13 9.40 12.76
CA TRP A 67 -1.12 8.42 11.68
C TRP A 67 -0.09 7.33 11.90
N ILE A 68 -0.35 6.18 11.29
CA ILE A 68 0.46 4.97 11.39
C ILE A 68 0.72 4.45 9.98
N PHE A 69 1.99 4.27 9.63
CA PHE A 69 2.42 3.56 8.44
C PHE A 69 3.03 2.22 8.86
N GLN A 70 2.64 1.13 8.22
CA GLN A 70 3.11 -0.22 8.55
C GLN A 70 3.45 -1.01 7.28
N ASN A 71 4.53 -1.81 7.36
CA ASN A 71 4.83 -2.85 6.39
C ASN A 71 4.35 -4.18 6.94
N PHE A 72 3.24 -4.69 6.42
CA PHE A 72 2.65 -5.96 6.80
C PHE A 72 3.26 -7.13 6.03
N ILE A 73 3.31 -8.29 6.66
CA ILE A 73 3.66 -9.58 6.05
C ILE A 73 2.36 -10.35 5.82
N VAL A 74 2.08 -10.68 4.57
CA VAL A 74 1.05 -11.67 4.25
C VAL A 74 1.71 -13.04 4.41
N LYS A 75 1.21 -13.87 5.30
CA LYS A 75 1.70 -15.24 5.41
C LYS A 75 1.23 -16.01 4.17
N PRO A 76 2.14 -16.65 3.43
CA PRO A 76 1.71 -17.51 2.34
C PRO A 76 0.81 -18.60 2.90
N ASN A 77 -0.27 -18.91 2.19
CA ASN A 77 -0.96 -20.17 2.38
C ASN A 77 0.02 -21.25 1.92
N TYR A 78 0.50 -22.09 2.84
CA TYR A 78 1.49 -23.14 2.59
C TYR A 78 1.07 -24.16 1.50
N ILE A 79 -0.15 -24.05 0.98
CA ILE A 79 -0.72 -24.95 -0.04
C ILE A 79 -0.41 -24.46 -1.46
N SER A 80 -0.17 -23.17 -1.70
CA SER A 80 0.00 -22.59 -3.05
C SER A 80 1.44 -22.36 -3.47
N GLY A 81 2.41 -22.44 -2.57
CA GLY A 81 3.81 -22.17 -2.89
C GLY A 81 4.13 -20.71 -3.21
N ASP A 82 3.20 -19.80 -2.89
CA ASP A 82 3.31 -18.40 -3.21
C ASP A 82 4.42 -17.70 -2.41
N GLU A 83 5.08 -16.75 -3.03
CA GLU A 83 6.08 -15.90 -2.37
C GLU A 83 5.47 -15.14 -1.18
N ILE A 84 6.30 -14.81 -0.20
CA ILE A 84 5.88 -14.01 0.96
C ILE A 84 5.52 -12.60 0.48
N GLU A 85 4.26 -12.37 0.24
CA GLU A 85 3.77 -11.06 -0.10
C GLU A 85 3.84 -10.12 1.11
N SER A 86 4.10 -8.87 0.85
CA SER A 86 4.04 -7.82 1.86
C SER A 86 3.37 -6.58 1.28
N TYR A 87 2.67 -5.84 2.13
CA TYR A 87 2.03 -4.60 1.71
C TYR A 87 2.31 -3.46 2.67
N PHE A 88 2.32 -2.25 2.15
CA PHE A 88 2.32 -1.02 2.93
C PHE A 88 0.90 -0.61 3.25
N GLN A 89 0.70 -0.14 4.47
CA GLN A 89 -0.55 0.47 4.88
C GLN A 89 -0.26 1.75 5.67
N PHE A 90 -0.77 2.86 5.17
CA PHE A 90 -0.91 4.11 5.93
C PHE A 90 -2.33 4.20 6.48
N SER A 91 -2.49 4.53 7.74
CA SER A 91 -3.81 4.61 8.37
C SER A 91 -3.92 5.75 9.37
N VAL A 92 -5.09 6.36 9.42
CA VAL A 92 -5.45 7.42 10.37
C VAL A 92 -6.74 7.01 11.06
N PRO A 93 -6.67 6.47 12.28
CA PRO A 93 -7.86 6.15 13.06
C PRO A 93 -8.48 7.43 13.67
N GLY A 94 -9.79 7.41 13.88
CA GLY A 94 -10.51 8.47 14.58
C GLY A 94 -10.66 9.78 13.78
N VAL A 95 -10.46 9.73 12.48
CA VAL A 95 -10.81 10.83 11.56
C VAL A 95 -12.32 10.97 11.56
N LYS A 96 -12.81 12.23 11.56
CA LYS A 96 -14.23 12.53 11.36
C LYS A 96 -14.41 13.13 9.97
N ILE A 97 -14.89 12.33 9.04
CA ILE A 97 -15.07 12.70 7.64
C ILE A 97 -16.53 12.47 7.26
N ASN A 98 -17.20 13.48 6.72
CA ASN A 98 -18.57 13.34 6.21
C ASN A 98 -18.61 12.77 4.77
N ASN A 99 -17.54 12.17 4.32
CA ASN A 99 -17.41 11.56 3.01
C ASN A 99 -17.06 10.07 3.18
N MET A 100 -17.59 9.24 2.28
CA MET A 100 -17.23 7.85 2.20
C MET A 100 -17.02 7.48 0.74
N PHE A 101 -15.78 7.16 0.37
CA PHE A 101 -15.43 6.70 -0.96
C PHE A 101 -14.17 5.83 -0.94
N ILE A 102 -14.00 5.06 -1.99
CA ILE A 102 -12.88 4.15 -2.19
C ILE A 102 -12.37 4.36 -3.60
N ILE A 103 -11.07 4.56 -3.73
CA ILE A 103 -10.37 4.63 -5.01
C ILE A 103 -9.44 3.43 -5.06
N GLY A 104 -9.53 2.65 -6.11
CA GLY A 104 -8.68 1.49 -6.33
C GLY A 104 -8.29 1.36 -7.79
N LYS A 105 -7.35 0.48 -8.08
CA LYS A 105 -6.84 0.29 -9.44
C LYS A 105 -7.93 -0.23 -10.37
N ALA A 106 -7.96 0.29 -11.58
CA ALA A 106 -8.99 0.02 -12.59
C ALA A 106 -8.71 -1.23 -13.43
N GLU A 107 -7.91 -2.20 -12.98
CA GLU A 107 -7.71 -3.44 -13.75
C GLU A 107 -9.04 -4.15 -14.08
N MET A 108 -10.06 -3.94 -13.25
CA MET A 108 -11.43 -4.35 -13.53
C MET A 108 -12.19 -3.41 -14.49
N ALA A 109 -11.72 -2.17 -14.69
CA ALA A 109 -12.39 -1.17 -15.51
C ALA A 109 -12.13 -1.35 -17.02
N ASN A 110 -11.10 -2.09 -17.40
CA ASN A 110 -10.80 -2.40 -18.80
C ASN A 110 -11.64 -3.54 -19.39
N SER A 111 -12.60 -4.07 -18.65
CA SER A 111 -13.62 -4.96 -19.21
C SER A 111 -14.64 -4.11 -19.97
N PRO A 112 -14.91 -4.39 -21.27
CA PRO A 112 -15.93 -3.68 -22.02
C PRO A 112 -17.29 -3.87 -21.34
N GLY A 113 -17.90 -2.80 -20.84
CA GLY A 113 -19.20 -2.84 -20.17
C GLY A 113 -19.24 -2.16 -18.80
N ILE A 114 -18.38 -1.20 -18.52
CA ILE A 114 -18.33 -0.44 -17.24
C ILE A 114 -19.67 0.25 -16.91
N GLU A 115 -20.54 0.46 -17.88
CA GLU A 115 -21.89 1.02 -17.66
C GLU A 115 -22.79 0.13 -16.80
N GLU A 116 -22.47 -1.17 -16.68
CA GLU A 116 -23.13 -2.14 -15.81
C GLU A 116 -22.11 -2.94 -14.99
N LEU A 117 -21.30 -2.28 -14.14
CA LEU A 117 -20.58 -3.04 -13.12
C LEU A 117 -21.62 -3.69 -12.20
N ASP A 118 -21.83 -4.99 -12.42
CA ASP A 118 -22.70 -5.85 -11.63
C ASP A 118 -22.41 -5.63 -10.14
N GLU A 119 -23.43 -5.48 -9.31
CA GLU A 119 -23.33 -5.37 -7.84
C GLU A 119 -22.37 -6.41 -7.24
N LYS A 120 -22.21 -7.54 -7.92
CA LYS A 120 -21.29 -8.61 -7.57
C LYS A 120 -19.82 -8.21 -7.68
N VAL A 121 -19.44 -7.44 -8.72
CA VAL A 121 -18.07 -6.94 -8.92
C VAL A 121 -17.75 -5.89 -7.86
N VAL A 122 -18.67 -4.97 -7.60
CA VAL A 122 -18.55 -3.97 -6.53
C VAL A 122 -18.39 -4.66 -5.16
N SER A 123 -19.24 -5.65 -4.87
CA SER A 123 -19.16 -6.42 -3.62
C SER A 123 -17.82 -7.16 -3.48
N MET A 124 -17.32 -7.77 -4.56
CA MET A 124 -16.05 -8.49 -4.55
C MET A 124 -14.86 -7.53 -4.34
N PHE A 125 -14.88 -6.37 -4.99
CA PHE A 125 -13.86 -5.33 -4.78
C PHE A 125 -13.87 -4.81 -3.33
N LEU A 126 -15.05 -4.50 -2.78
CA LEU A 126 -15.20 -4.07 -1.39
C LEU A 126 -14.68 -5.12 -0.40
N LYS A 127 -14.98 -6.40 -0.62
CA LYS A 127 -14.49 -7.50 0.22
C LYS A 127 -12.97 -7.62 0.17
N ASN A 128 -12.37 -7.46 -1.00
CA ASN A 128 -10.90 -7.53 -1.17
C ASN A 128 -10.19 -6.35 -0.48
N VAL A 129 -10.73 -5.15 -0.60
CA VAL A 129 -10.12 -3.93 -0.05
C VAL A 129 -10.34 -3.79 1.46
N LEU A 130 -11.56 -4.03 1.92
CA LEU A 130 -12.00 -3.75 3.31
C LEU A 130 -12.12 -4.99 4.18
N GLY A 131 -12.18 -6.15 3.56
CA GLY A 131 -12.55 -7.40 4.21
C GLY A 131 -14.07 -7.57 4.34
N GLU A 132 -14.52 -8.83 4.38
CA GLU A 132 -15.94 -9.21 4.31
C GLU A 132 -16.82 -8.52 5.36
N LYS A 133 -16.39 -8.51 6.63
CA LYS A 133 -17.16 -7.92 7.74
C LYS A 133 -17.44 -6.42 7.62
N VAL A 134 -16.58 -5.69 6.91
CA VAL A 134 -16.74 -4.25 6.70
C VAL A 134 -17.56 -4.01 5.44
N ALA A 135 -17.28 -4.76 4.37
CA ALA A 135 -18.00 -4.67 3.11
C ALA A 135 -19.51 -4.92 3.27
N GLU A 136 -19.91 -5.92 4.06
CA GLU A 136 -21.33 -6.24 4.33
C GLU A 136 -22.11 -5.13 5.03
N LYS A 137 -21.41 -4.20 5.70
CA LYS A 137 -22.03 -3.05 6.40
C LYS A 137 -22.15 -1.81 5.54
N LEU A 138 -21.61 -1.83 4.35
CA LEU A 138 -21.60 -0.68 3.44
C LEU A 138 -22.77 -0.77 2.48
N ASN A 139 -23.79 0.02 2.74
CA ASN A 139 -24.96 0.17 1.88
C ASN A 139 -24.80 1.42 1.01
N ASP A 140 -25.54 1.50 -0.10
CA ASP A 140 -25.60 2.67 -0.99
C ASP A 140 -24.25 3.11 -1.61
N ILE A 141 -23.35 2.15 -1.85
CA ILE A 141 -22.12 2.36 -2.59
C ILE A 141 -22.38 2.17 -4.06
N ILE A 142 -22.00 3.14 -4.86
CA ILE A 142 -22.12 3.14 -6.32
C ILE A 142 -20.76 3.39 -6.95
N VAL A 143 -20.59 2.91 -8.17
CA VAL A 143 -19.47 3.32 -9.03
C VAL A 143 -19.78 4.73 -9.52
N ILE A 144 -18.80 5.59 -9.49
CA ILE A 144 -18.88 6.93 -10.04
C ILE A 144 -17.74 7.18 -11.01
N GLU A 145 -18.03 7.87 -12.09
CA GLU A 145 -16.99 8.46 -12.92
C GLU A 145 -16.40 9.65 -12.16
N PHE A 146 -15.13 9.50 -11.76
CA PHE A 146 -14.48 10.48 -10.92
C PHE A 146 -13.08 10.78 -11.45
N GLY A 147 -12.65 12.03 -11.30
CA GLY A 147 -11.35 12.53 -11.69
C GLY A 147 -11.46 13.63 -12.74
N ARG A 148 -10.51 14.57 -12.73
CA ARG A 148 -10.40 15.68 -13.68
C ARG A 148 -9.53 15.31 -14.87
N THR A 149 -8.57 14.40 -14.67
CA THR A 149 -7.60 14.00 -15.68
C THR A 149 -7.96 12.65 -16.27
N ASP A 150 -7.76 12.50 -17.59
CA ASP A 150 -8.00 11.21 -18.26
C ASP A 150 -7.05 10.12 -17.75
N ALA A 151 -5.81 10.49 -17.39
CA ALA A 151 -4.84 9.58 -16.81
C ALA A 151 -5.35 8.97 -15.49
N PHE A 152 -5.96 9.77 -14.63
CA PHE A 152 -6.55 9.29 -13.38
C PHE A 152 -7.75 8.38 -13.63
N LYS A 153 -8.68 8.80 -14.49
CA LYS A 153 -9.89 8.02 -14.83
C LYS A 153 -9.53 6.66 -15.44
N PHE A 154 -8.49 6.61 -16.26
CA PHE A 154 -8.02 5.37 -16.89
C PHE A 154 -7.41 4.39 -15.88
N GLN A 155 -6.72 4.92 -14.86
CA GLN A 155 -5.98 4.10 -13.89
C GLN A 155 -6.82 3.67 -12.70
N TYR A 156 -7.87 4.42 -12.34
CA TYR A 156 -8.58 4.24 -11.08
C TYR A 156 -10.08 4.08 -11.24
N LEU A 157 -10.62 3.11 -10.50
CA LEU A 157 -12.04 2.95 -10.25
C LEU A 157 -12.40 3.66 -8.94
N THR A 158 -13.49 4.44 -8.94
CA THR A 158 -13.97 5.11 -7.74
C THR A 158 -15.36 4.58 -7.36
N LEU A 159 -15.44 4.08 -6.14
CA LEU A 159 -16.69 3.71 -5.48
C LEU A 159 -17.03 4.78 -4.45
N SER A 160 -18.25 5.24 -4.42
CA SER A 160 -18.66 6.31 -3.52
C SER A 160 -20.04 6.07 -2.95
N HIS A 161 -20.25 6.49 -1.70
CA HIS A 161 -21.60 6.61 -1.17
C HIS A 161 -22.35 7.68 -1.95
N LYS A 162 -23.64 7.45 -2.26
CA LYS A 162 -24.48 8.35 -3.08
C LYS A 162 -24.47 9.82 -2.67
N LYS A 163 -24.24 10.11 -1.37
CA LYS A 163 -24.20 11.48 -0.82
C LYS A 163 -22.79 12.04 -0.66
N ALA A 164 -21.76 11.27 -0.96
CA ALA A 164 -20.39 11.72 -0.83
C ALA A 164 -19.95 12.55 -2.04
N ASN A 165 -19.02 13.46 -1.81
CA ASN A 165 -18.36 14.21 -2.87
C ASN A 165 -16.84 14.10 -2.71
N PRO A 166 -16.19 13.15 -3.41
CA PRO A 166 -14.75 12.97 -3.35
C PRO A 166 -13.95 14.20 -3.76
N LEU A 167 -14.49 15.09 -4.62
CA LEU A 167 -13.81 16.31 -5.08
C LEU A 167 -13.49 17.30 -3.95
N LEU A 168 -14.15 17.18 -2.80
CA LEU A 168 -13.84 18.00 -1.62
C LEU A 168 -12.50 17.63 -0.97
N ILE A 169 -12.01 16.40 -1.23
CA ILE A 169 -10.79 15.87 -0.62
C ILE A 169 -9.72 15.64 -1.67
N ILE A 170 -10.11 15.05 -2.81
CA ILE A 170 -9.18 14.74 -3.90
C ILE A 170 -9.23 15.89 -4.91
N ASP A 171 -8.22 16.73 -4.87
CA ASP A 171 -8.00 17.80 -5.85
C ASP A 171 -7.05 17.35 -6.97
N GLU A 172 -6.80 18.22 -7.93
CA GLU A 172 -5.94 17.95 -9.06
C GLU A 172 -4.50 17.60 -8.65
N GLU A 173 -3.98 18.19 -7.57
CA GLU A 173 -2.66 17.87 -7.05
C GLU A 173 -2.59 16.42 -6.57
N LEU A 174 -3.61 15.96 -5.84
CA LEU A 174 -3.69 14.58 -5.36
C LEU A 174 -3.94 13.59 -6.51
N GLU A 175 -4.78 13.95 -7.49
CA GLU A 175 -4.95 13.14 -8.70
C GLU A 175 -3.63 12.95 -9.46
N ASN A 176 -2.88 14.04 -9.66
CA ASN A 176 -1.58 13.99 -10.32
C ASN A 176 -0.55 13.19 -9.52
N LEU A 177 -0.54 13.34 -8.20
CA LEU A 177 0.33 12.55 -7.34
C LEU A 177 -0.01 11.06 -7.43
N MET A 178 -1.29 10.70 -7.44
CA MET A 178 -1.73 9.31 -7.58
C MET A 178 -1.44 8.76 -8.97
N ALA A 179 -1.69 9.52 -10.04
CA ALA A 179 -1.53 9.05 -11.41
C ALA A 179 -0.07 8.98 -11.87
N ASN A 180 0.80 9.88 -11.39
CA ASN A 180 2.15 10.06 -11.88
C ASN A 180 3.24 9.95 -10.80
N GLY A 181 2.87 10.01 -9.53
CA GLY A 181 3.81 10.01 -8.40
C GLY A 181 4.30 8.62 -8.00
N PHE A 182 3.73 7.58 -8.57
CA PHE A 182 4.01 6.19 -8.23
C PHE A 182 4.41 5.41 -9.47
N ASP A 183 5.68 5.33 -9.78
CA ASP A 183 6.18 4.51 -10.90
C ASP A 183 5.76 3.03 -10.79
N TRP A 184 5.44 2.59 -9.58
CA TRP A 184 5.04 1.23 -9.24
C TRP A 184 3.52 1.01 -9.18
N VAL A 185 2.67 2.05 -9.27
CA VAL A 185 1.19 1.87 -9.29
C VAL A 185 0.74 1.15 -10.56
N ALA A 186 1.51 1.22 -11.65
CA ALA A 186 1.20 0.47 -12.86
C ALA A 186 1.06 -1.04 -12.62
N ASP A 187 1.84 -1.61 -11.68
CA ASP A 187 1.95 -3.06 -11.46
C ASP A 187 1.35 -3.54 -10.12
N ASN A 188 0.76 -2.65 -9.30
CA ASN A 188 0.47 -2.99 -7.91
C ASN A 188 -0.94 -2.65 -7.44
N ASP A 189 -1.43 -3.44 -6.48
CA ASP A 189 -2.70 -3.23 -5.79
C ASP A 189 -2.68 -1.95 -4.96
N PHE A 190 -3.17 -0.86 -5.52
CA PHE A 190 -3.37 0.39 -4.79
C PHE A 190 -4.82 0.54 -4.38
N SER A 191 -5.04 0.95 -3.13
CA SER A 191 -6.36 1.38 -2.67
C SER A 191 -6.27 2.53 -1.66
N LEU A 192 -7.10 3.53 -1.88
CA LEU A 192 -7.38 4.63 -0.96
C LEU A 192 -8.81 4.47 -0.45
N VAL A 193 -8.97 4.34 0.85
CA VAL A 193 -10.25 4.15 1.52
C VAL A 193 -10.49 5.31 2.48
N ILE A 194 -11.57 6.05 2.28
CA ILE A 194 -12.02 7.09 3.19
C ILE A 194 -13.37 6.66 3.75
N LEU A 195 -13.41 6.43 5.05
CA LEU A 195 -14.60 6.12 5.83
C LEU A 195 -14.85 7.22 6.87
N PRO A 196 -16.06 7.30 7.45
CA PRO A 196 -16.37 8.35 8.44
C PRO A 196 -15.45 8.40 9.66
N ASP A 197 -14.82 7.29 10.00
CA ASP A 197 -13.98 7.13 11.20
C ASP A 197 -12.50 6.84 10.91
N ARG A 198 -12.11 6.68 9.64
CA ARG A 198 -10.74 6.31 9.27
C ARG A 198 -10.38 6.64 7.83
N LEU A 199 -9.09 6.89 7.62
CA LEU A 199 -8.42 6.92 6.32
C LEU A 199 -7.47 5.73 6.24
N ILE A 200 -7.46 5.00 5.12
CA ILE A 200 -6.50 3.92 4.85
C ILE A 200 -5.98 4.07 3.42
N ILE A 201 -4.66 3.97 3.26
CA ILE A 201 -4.01 3.77 1.96
C ILE A 201 -3.28 2.44 2.05
N LYS A 202 -3.52 1.56 1.08
CA LYS A 202 -2.89 0.25 0.99
C LYS A 202 -2.26 0.06 -0.38
N THR A 203 -1.08 -0.54 -0.42
CA THR A 203 -0.37 -0.86 -1.67
C THR A 203 0.66 -1.97 -1.41
N ASN A 204 1.11 -2.66 -2.44
CA ASN A 204 2.16 -3.66 -2.31
C ASN A 204 3.44 -3.02 -1.75
N ALA A 205 4.17 -3.78 -0.94
CA ALA A 205 5.40 -3.29 -0.35
C ALA A 205 6.58 -3.53 -1.28
N THR A 206 7.40 -2.52 -1.43
CA THR A 206 8.70 -2.57 -2.10
C THR A 206 9.84 -2.43 -1.08
N ASN A 207 11.08 -2.49 -1.57
CA ASN A 207 12.27 -2.21 -0.76
C ASN A 207 12.83 -0.81 -1.04
N GLU A 208 12.02 0.07 -1.68
CA GLU A 208 12.43 1.43 -2.01
C GLU A 208 11.91 2.42 -0.97
N ILE A 209 12.80 3.30 -0.54
CA ILE A 209 12.45 4.36 0.42
C ILE A 209 11.58 5.44 -0.23
N SER A 210 11.69 5.64 -1.53
CA SER A 210 10.84 6.53 -2.33
C SER A 210 9.37 6.21 -2.13
N ASP A 211 9.00 4.94 -2.20
CA ASP A 211 7.61 4.50 -2.13
C ASP A 211 7.02 4.73 -0.74
N ILE A 212 7.82 4.48 0.32
CA ILE A 212 7.43 4.82 1.69
C ILE A 212 7.15 6.32 1.82
N LYS A 213 8.06 7.16 1.27
CA LYS A 213 7.91 8.62 1.29
C LYS A 213 6.64 9.04 0.57
N THR A 214 6.40 8.50 -0.62
CA THR A 214 5.24 8.86 -1.45
C THR A 214 3.92 8.45 -0.78
N VAL A 215 3.83 7.26 -0.19
CA VAL A 215 2.63 6.84 0.55
C VAL A 215 2.37 7.74 1.77
N ILE A 216 3.42 8.09 2.52
CA ILE A 216 3.29 9.00 3.67
C ILE A 216 2.92 10.40 3.20
N GLU A 217 3.52 10.90 2.11
CA GLU A 217 3.19 12.20 1.52
C GLU A 217 1.73 12.25 1.08
N LEU A 218 1.26 11.27 0.31
CA LEU A 218 -0.14 11.17 -0.10
C LEU A 218 -1.08 11.19 1.11
N GLY A 219 -0.81 10.34 2.12
CA GLY A 219 -1.62 10.28 3.33
C GLY A 219 -1.66 11.58 4.10
N THR A 220 -0.51 12.23 4.25
CA THR A 220 -0.41 13.53 4.96
C THR A 220 -1.07 14.68 4.18
N LYS A 221 -0.94 14.70 2.84
CA LYS A 221 -1.66 15.67 1.99
C LYS A 221 -3.18 15.49 2.08
N ILE A 222 -3.68 14.27 2.13
CA ILE A 222 -5.11 14.01 2.35
C ILE A 222 -5.55 14.53 3.72
N ILE A 223 -4.78 14.25 4.79
CA ILE A 223 -5.07 14.78 6.14
C ILE A 223 -5.14 16.30 6.15
N MET A 224 -4.32 16.98 5.35
CA MET A 224 -4.32 18.43 5.26
C MET A 224 -5.60 19.01 4.64
N ARG A 225 -6.40 18.21 3.93
CA ARG A 225 -7.67 18.59 3.29
C ARG A 225 -8.92 18.19 4.11
N ILE A 226 -8.73 17.34 5.12
CA ILE A 226 -9.73 16.93 6.08
C ILE A 226 -9.66 17.82 7.34
#